data_109d5a073a58464676242e10097d6936
#
_entry.id   109d5a073a58464676242e10097d6936
#
_cell.length_a   1.000
_cell.length_b   1.000
_cell.length_c   1.000
_cell.angle_alpha   90.00
_cell.angle_beta   90.00
_cell.angle_gamma   90.00
#
_symmetry.space_group_name_H-M   'P 1'
#
loop_
_entity.id
_entity.type
_entity.pdbx_description
1 polymer ?
#
loop_
_entity_poly.entity_id
_entity_poly.type
_entity_poly.pdbx_seq_one_letter_code
_entity_poly.pdbx_strand_id
1 'polypeptide(L)'
;MAYREEADTLGTVKVPAEALWGAQTERSRHNFTTGPTMPMAVIRALLHLKRAAAIANRDLGSLREAKAQLIVQAIDQLLALPDEKLQADFPLRVYQTGSGTQTNMNVNEVIAHQATNLALTSGILPNDDVNQSQSSNDTFPTAMAVTAYDAIHQLVPVVQRLIDELAQKQADYWRVVKIGRTHLQDATPLTFGQEVSGWVSMLTHDLQYIQSLMPTLLELPIGGTAVGTGLNAAPGFAVAVATQLQQAYGYPFTAKTNKFFGLAAHSGLTVVHGAVKTLAGDLLKIANDVRFLASGPRAGYGELNIPANEPGSSIMPGKVNPTQAEALTMAATRVMGNDVTISLAASQGNFEMNVYKPVIIATFLESTTLLTGTIQGFTDRLVHGLTVNQDRMRNLVDESLMTVTALSPHIGYHASAQIAQMAEQQNLTLRAAALQSGQVTAAQFDKWVDPLAMTNVDRPD
;
A
#
# COMPACT_ATOMS: atom_id res chain seq x y z
N MET A 1 8.02 -9.65 -40.19
CA MET A 1 6.67 -9.46 -39.59
C MET A 1 5.78 -8.87 -40.65
N ALA A 2 4.53 -9.32 -40.75
CA ALA A 2 3.54 -8.69 -41.61
C ALA A 2 3.03 -7.40 -40.98
N TYR A 3 2.66 -6.41 -41.80
CA TYR A 3 2.12 -5.14 -41.35
C TYR A 3 0.81 -4.87 -42.08
N ARG A 4 -0.11 -4.16 -41.43
CA ARG A 4 -1.28 -3.54 -42.04
C ARG A 4 -1.15 -2.02 -41.99
N GLU A 5 -1.85 -1.32 -42.86
CA GLU A 5 -1.91 0.14 -42.85
C GLU A 5 -3.12 0.60 -42.05
N GLU A 6 -2.87 1.52 -41.12
CA GLU A 6 -3.86 2.20 -40.30
C GLU A 6 -3.71 3.71 -40.51
N ALA A 7 -4.79 4.45 -40.34
CA ALA A 7 -4.75 5.90 -40.51
C ALA A 7 -5.41 6.64 -39.35
N ASP A 8 -4.84 7.78 -39.01
CA ASP A 8 -5.42 8.78 -38.12
C ASP A 8 -5.39 10.18 -38.79
N THR A 9 -5.68 11.23 -38.04
CA THR A 9 -5.68 12.62 -38.54
C THR A 9 -4.30 13.11 -39.00
N LEU A 10 -3.22 12.40 -38.66
CA LEU A 10 -1.85 12.73 -39.06
C LEU A 10 -1.39 11.90 -40.30
N GLY A 11 -2.24 11.02 -40.81
CA GLY A 11 -1.97 10.20 -42.00
C GLY A 11 -1.77 8.73 -41.67
N THR A 12 -1.25 7.97 -42.65
CA THR A 12 -1.09 6.52 -42.59
C THR A 12 0.15 6.13 -41.76
N VAL A 13 0.03 5.01 -41.03
CA VAL A 13 1.11 4.37 -40.29
C VAL A 13 1.01 2.86 -40.43
N LYS A 14 2.16 2.17 -40.43
CA LYS A 14 2.22 0.70 -40.49
C LYS A 14 2.17 0.12 -39.08
N VAL A 15 1.19 -0.72 -38.83
CA VAL A 15 0.97 -1.42 -37.55
C VAL A 15 1.25 -2.92 -37.75
N PRO A 16 1.85 -3.63 -36.81
CA PRO A 16 2.00 -5.08 -36.92
C PRO A 16 0.65 -5.75 -37.17
N ALA A 17 0.57 -6.65 -38.15
CA ALA A 17 -0.69 -7.23 -38.60
C ALA A 17 -1.48 -7.95 -37.50
N GLU A 18 -0.77 -8.57 -36.56
CA GLU A 18 -1.36 -9.35 -35.45
C GLU A 18 -1.82 -8.47 -34.25
N ALA A 19 -1.37 -7.21 -34.19
CA ALA A 19 -1.69 -6.33 -33.05
C ALA A 19 -3.14 -5.84 -33.14
N LEU A 20 -3.82 -5.76 -32.01
CA LEU A 20 -5.18 -5.19 -31.94
C LEU A 20 -5.19 -3.66 -31.83
N TRP A 21 -4.05 -3.01 -31.57
CA TRP A 21 -3.99 -1.54 -31.53
C TRP A 21 -3.96 -0.93 -32.93
N GLY A 22 -4.28 0.36 -33.03
CA GLY A 22 -4.35 1.12 -34.27
C GLY A 22 -3.23 2.17 -34.41
N ALA A 23 -3.50 3.18 -35.24
CA ALA A 23 -2.54 4.21 -35.64
C ALA A 23 -2.03 5.07 -34.47
N GLN A 24 -2.91 5.53 -33.57
CA GLN A 24 -2.52 6.41 -32.46
C GLN A 24 -1.61 5.67 -31.46
N THR A 25 -1.89 4.43 -31.17
CA THR A 25 -1.04 3.59 -30.30
C THR A 25 0.32 3.36 -30.94
N GLU A 26 0.36 3.03 -32.24
CA GLU A 26 1.63 2.80 -32.94
C GLU A 26 2.52 4.05 -32.90
N ARG A 27 1.97 5.24 -33.13
CA ARG A 27 2.72 6.51 -32.99
C ARG A 27 3.21 6.72 -31.57
N SER A 28 2.38 6.43 -30.57
CA SER A 28 2.75 6.58 -29.15
C SER A 28 3.89 5.63 -28.76
N ARG A 29 3.91 4.40 -29.25
CA ARG A 29 5.02 3.44 -29.04
C ARG A 29 6.37 3.96 -29.53
N HIS A 30 6.36 4.71 -30.63
CA HIS A 30 7.58 5.31 -31.17
C HIS A 30 7.98 6.61 -30.45
N ASN A 31 6.99 7.37 -30.00
CA ASN A 31 7.23 8.68 -29.37
C ASN A 31 7.64 8.54 -27.89
N PHE A 32 7.17 7.52 -27.18
CA PHE A 32 7.36 7.35 -25.73
C PHE A 32 7.93 5.95 -25.42
N THR A 33 9.24 5.86 -25.28
CA THR A 33 9.96 4.59 -25.10
C THR A 33 10.49 4.39 -23.67
N THR A 34 10.36 5.39 -22.80
CA THR A 34 10.99 5.43 -21.47
C THR A 34 10.05 4.98 -20.36
N GLY A 35 10.60 4.27 -19.39
CA GLY A 35 9.90 3.84 -18.17
C GLY A 35 9.13 2.54 -18.31
N PRO A 36 8.40 2.13 -17.26
CA PRO A 36 7.60 0.91 -17.26
C PRO A 36 6.36 1.05 -18.15
N THR A 37 5.75 -0.08 -18.52
CA THR A 37 4.44 -0.13 -19.15
C THR A 37 3.36 0.35 -18.18
N MET A 38 2.22 0.79 -18.73
CA MET A 38 1.05 1.15 -17.93
C MET A 38 0.59 -0.08 -17.13
N PRO A 39 0.32 0.05 -15.81
CA PRO A 39 -0.14 -1.07 -14.99
C PRO A 39 -1.42 -1.70 -15.54
N MET A 40 -1.47 -3.03 -15.60
CA MET A 40 -2.64 -3.76 -16.11
C MET A 40 -3.92 -3.49 -15.33
N ALA A 41 -3.83 -3.18 -14.05
CA ALA A 41 -4.98 -2.76 -13.25
C ALA A 41 -5.68 -1.52 -13.83
N VAL A 42 -4.91 -0.53 -14.34
CA VAL A 42 -5.45 0.66 -15.02
C VAL A 42 -6.11 0.29 -16.35
N ILE A 43 -5.49 -0.62 -17.12
CA ILE A 43 -6.05 -1.11 -18.38
C ILE A 43 -7.38 -1.82 -18.12
N ARG A 44 -7.45 -2.73 -17.13
CA ARG A 44 -8.69 -3.41 -16.77
C ARG A 44 -9.77 -2.44 -16.30
N ALA A 45 -9.41 -1.44 -15.51
CA ALA A 45 -10.36 -0.40 -15.09
C ALA A 45 -10.90 0.40 -16.29
N LEU A 46 -10.05 0.73 -17.27
CA LEU A 46 -10.51 1.36 -18.53
C LEU A 46 -11.40 0.42 -19.32
N LEU A 47 -11.10 -0.87 -19.45
CA LEU A 47 -11.98 -1.84 -20.12
C LEU A 47 -13.36 -1.90 -19.44
N HIS A 48 -13.44 -2.01 -18.12
CA HIS A 48 -14.70 -1.97 -17.37
C HIS A 48 -15.43 -0.63 -17.57
N LEU A 49 -14.72 0.48 -17.57
CA LEU A 49 -15.29 1.80 -17.84
C LEU A 49 -15.88 1.89 -19.26
N LYS A 50 -15.17 1.38 -20.28
CA LYS A 50 -15.69 1.37 -21.67
C LYS A 50 -16.91 0.46 -21.82
N ARG A 51 -16.93 -0.68 -21.12
CA ARG A 51 -18.10 -1.54 -21.04
C ARG A 51 -19.30 -0.81 -20.44
N ALA A 52 -19.08 -0.14 -19.30
CA ALA A 52 -20.10 0.66 -18.62
C ALA A 52 -20.61 1.81 -19.50
N ALA A 53 -19.71 2.50 -20.20
CA ALA A 53 -20.05 3.59 -21.11
C ALA A 53 -20.85 3.11 -22.34
N ALA A 54 -20.51 1.96 -22.93
CA ALA A 54 -21.25 1.39 -24.05
C ALA A 54 -22.69 1.04 -23.64
N ILE A 55 -22.89 0.44 -22.47
CA ILE A 55 -24.22 0.12 -21.92
C ILE A 55 -24.98 1.42 -21.64
N ALA A 56 -24.39 2.40 -20.97
CA ALA A 56 -25.01 3.67 -20.67
C ALA A 56 -25.41 4.44 -21.92
N ASN A 57 -24.54 4.51 -22.93
CA ASN A 57 -24.85 5.17 -24.21
C ASN A 57 -25.97 4.47 -24.98
N ARG A 58 -26.05 3.13 -24.95
CA ARG A 58 -27.17 2.37 -25.50
C ARG A 58 -28.47 2.74 -24.82
N ASP A 59 -28.49 2.68 -23.49
CA ASP A 59 -29.72 2.89 -22.71
C ASP A 59 -30.23 4.34 -22.80
N LEU A 60 -29.32 5.29 -23.05
CA LEU A 60 -29.64 6.71 -23.29
C LEU A 60 -29.87 7.04 -24.80
N GLY A 61 -29.80 6.07 -25.68
CA GLY A 61 -30.06 6.25 -27.13
C GLY A 61 -28.92 6.92 -27.91
N SER A 62 -27.75 7.10 -27.32
CA SER A 62 -26.57 7.70 -27.97
C SER A 62 -25.77 6.71 -28.81
N LEU A 63 -25.87 5.41 -28.53
CA LEU A 63 -25.21 4.33 -29.25
C LEU A 63 -26.21 3.28 -29.68
N ARG A 64 -26.13 2.82 -30.94
CA ARG A 64 -27.04 1.78 -31.47
C ARG A 64 -26.83 0.46 -30.73
N GLU A 65 -27.92 -0.25 -30.42
CA GLU A 65 -27.91 -1.53 -29.69
C GLU A 65 -26.89 -2.53 -30.26
N ALA A 66 -26.90 -2.76 -31.59
CA ALA A 66 -25.99 -3.71 -32.21
C ALA A 66 -24.48 -3.36 -32.00
N LYS A 67 -24.14 -2.07 -32.05
CA LYS A 67 -22.76 -1.62 -31.79
C LYS A 67 -22.38 -1.79 -30.30
N ALA A 68 -23.28 -1.43 -29.39
CA ALA A 68 -23.05 -1.59 -27.96
C ALA A 68 -22.85 -3.06 -27.59
N GLN A 69 -23.65 -3.97 -28.14
CA GLN A 69 -23.50 -5.42 -27.92
C GLN A 69 -22.14 -5.93 -28.39
N LEU A 70 -21.65 -5.52 -29.56
CA LEU A 70 -20.32 -5.90 -30.07
C LEU A 70 -19.20 -5.38 -29.22
N ILE A 71 -19.28 -4.11 -28.77
CA ILE A 71 -18.29 -3.51 -27.86
C ILE A 71 -18.26 -4.28 -26.54
N VAL A 72 -19.41 -4.55 -25.94
CA VAL A 72 -19.50 -5.31 -24.66
C VAL A 72 -18.93 -6.71 -24.83
N GLN A 73 -19.29 -7.42 -25.91
CA GLN A 73 -18.78 -8.77 -26.19
C GLN A 73 -17.25 -8.78 -26.39
N ALA A 74 -16.71 -7.81 -27.11
CA ALA A 74 -15.28 -7.66 -27.31
C ALA A 74 -14.56 -7.43 -25.98
N ILE A 75 -15.08 -6.54 -25.13
CA ILE A 75 -14.50 -6.26 -23.81
C ILE A 75 -14.58 -7.49 -22.90
N ASP A 76 -15.69 -8.21 -22.87
CA ASP A 76 -15.84 -9.42 -22.06
C ASP A 76 -14.80 -10.49 -22.44
N GLN A 77 -14.48 -10.64 -23.74
CA GLN A 77 -13.40 -11.52 -24.19
C GLN A 77 -12.02 -11.03 -23.76
N LEU A 78 -11.74 -9.73 -23.84
CA LEU A 78 -10.48 -9.14 -23.39
C LEU A 78 -10.30 -9.31 -21.88
N LEU A 79 -11.33 -9.04 -21.08
CA LEU A 79 -11.29 -9.20 -19.62
C LEU A 79 -11.12 -10.65 -19.17
N ALA A 80 -11.51 -11.63 -19.98
CA ALA A 80 -11.30 -13.06 -19.73
C ALA A 80 -9.84 -13.51 -19.92
N LEU A 81 -8.98 -12.70 -20.55
CA LEU A 81 -7.58 -13.03 -20.75
C LEU A 81 -6.77 -12.80 -19.47
N PRO A 82 -5.77 -13.67 -19.18
CA PRO A 82 -4.77 -13.38 -18.13
C PRO A 82 -3.90 -12.18 -18.54
N ASP A 83 -3.33 -11.51 -17.53
CA ASP A 83 -2.57 -10.26 -17.74
C ASP A 83 -1.41 -10.41 -18.70
N GLU A 84 -0.70 -11.53 -18.69
CA GLU A 84 0.45 -11.79 -19.58
C GLU A 84 0.05 -11.80 -21.05
N LYS A 85 -1.17 -12.28 -21.37
CA LYS A 85 -1.69 -12.27 -22.73
C LYS A 85 -2.25 -10.90 -23.11
N LEU A 86 -2.99 -10.30 -22.18
CA LEU A 86 -3.62 -9.00 -22.39
C LEU A 86 -2.57 -7.89 -22.60
N GLN A 87 -1.45 -7.94 -21.85
CA GLN A 87 -0.35 -6.96 -21.93
C GLN A 87 0.23 -6.80 -23.33
N ALA A 88 0.14 -7.84 -24.17
CA ALA A 88 0.69 -7.79 -25.54
C ALA A 88 0.01 -6.69 -26.38
N ASP A 89 -1.27 -6.41 -26.17
CA ASP A 89 -2.03 -5.38 -26.88
C ASP A 89 -2.01 -4.00 -26.20
N PHE A 90 -1.38 -3.88 -25.03
CA PHE A 90 -1.25 -2.65 -24.26
C PHE A 90 0.22 -2.26 -23.97
N PRO A 91 1.00 -1.93 -25.02
CA PRO A 91 2.46 -1.77 -24.90
C PRO A 91 2.90 -0.39 -24.38
N LEU A 92 1.96 0.54 -24.14
CA LEU A 92 2.29 1.93 -23.86
C LEU A 92 2.92 2.14 -22.49
N ARG A 93 3.81 3.15 -22.41
CA ARG A 93 4.58 3.49 -21.23
C ARG A 93 3.85 4.45 -20.32
N VAL A 94 4.22 4.47 -19.02
CA VAL A 94 3.71 5.41 -18.03
C VAL A 94 4.07 6.86 -18.41
N TYR A 95 5.31 7.08 -18.83
CA TYR A 95 5.78 8.41 -19.23
C TYR A 95 5.36 8.71 -20.67
N GLN A 96 4.11 9.18 -20.81
CA GLN A 96 3.40 9.54 -22.03
C GLN A 96 2.75 10.92 -21.86
N THR A 97 1.78 11.30 -22.68
CA THR A 97 1.00 12.52 -22.41
C THR A 97 0.32 12.44 -21.04
N GLY A 98 0.43 13.50 -20.28
CA GLY A 98 0.00 13.53 -18.88
C GLY A 98 -1.50 13.46 -18.63
N SER A 99 -2.32 13.60 -19.67
CA SER A 99 -3.76 13.37 -19.62
C SER A 99 -4.14 11.88 -19.64
N GLY A 100 -3.22 11.00 -20.08
CA GLY A 100 -3.48 9.58 -20.32
C GLY A 100 -4.18 9.28 -21.66
N THR A 101 -4.20 10.24 -22.58
CA THR A 101 -4.91 10.10 -23.87
C THR A 101 -4.39 8.92 -24.69
N GLN A 102 -3.08 8.67 -24.76
CA GLN A 102 -2.56 7.54 -25.50
C GLN A 102 -3.07 6.22 -24.95
N THR A 103 -3.10 6.04 -23.64
CA THR A 103 -3.64 4.83 -23.01
C THR A 103 -5.14 4.70 -23.25
N ASN A 104 -5.91 5.79 -23.13
CA ASN A 104 -7.35 5.76 -23.46
C ASN A 104 -7.58 5.35 -24.91
N MET A 105 -6.80 5.89 -25.85
CA MET A 105 -6.93 5.56 -27.27
C MET A 105 -6.44 4.14 -27.58
N ASN A 106 -5.38 3.66 -26.92
CA ASN A 106 -4.97 2.28 -27.04
C ASN A 106 -6.11 1.32 -26.64
N VAL A 107 -6.79 1.57 -25.52
CA VAL A 107 -7.96 0.79 -25.12
C VAL A 107 -9.09 0.89 -26.15
N ASN A 108 -9.38 2.07 -26.66
CA ASN A 108 -10.41 2.26 -27.68
C ASN A 108 -10.09 1.51 -28.98
N GLU A 109 -8.84 1.59 -29.45
CA GLU A 109 -8.40 0.92 -30.68
C GLU A 109 -8.45 -0.59 -30.55
N VAL A 110 -7.96 -1.16 -29.43
CA VAL A 110 -8.00 -2.60 -29.14
C VAL A 110 -9.45 -3.10 -29.09
N ILE A 111 -10.34 -2.40 -28.40
CA ILE A 111 -11.77 -2.76 -28.36
C ILE A 111 -12.40 -2.70 -29.75
N ALA A 112 -12.13 -1.66 -30.52
CA ALA A 112 -12.71 -1.47 -31.85
C ALA A 112 -12.26 -2.58 -32.82
N HIS A 113 -10.98 -2.95 -32.83
CA HIS A 113 -10.49 -4.05 -33.63
C HIS A 113 -11.05 -5.41 -33.19
N GLN A 114 -11.08 -5.68 -31.89
CA GLN A 114 -11.66 -6.92 -31.37
C GLN A 114 -13.14 -7.03 -31.71
N ALA A 115 -13.92 -5.95 -31.59
CA ALA A 115 -15.33 -5.93 -31.95
C ALA A 115 -15.56 -6.10 -33.45
N THR A 116 -14.70 -5.51 -34.28
CA THR A 116 -14.75 -5.66 -35.74
C THR A 116 -14.45 -7.11 -36.17
N ASN A 117 -13.47 -7.77 -35.52
CA ASN A 117 -13.17 -9.17 -35.76
C ASN A 117 -14.33 -10.11 -35.42
N LEU A 118 -15.15 -9.76 -34.43
CA LEU A 118 -16.36 -10.54 -34.08
C LEU A 118 -17.48 -10.40 -35.11
N ALA A 119 -17.66 -9.23 -35.70
CA ALA A 119 -18.83 -8.92 -36.54
C ALA A 119 -18.69 -9.36 -38.00
N LEU A 120 -17.48 -9.52 -38.52
CA LEU A 120 -17.16 -9.76 -39.95
C LEU A 120 -17.78 -8.71 -40.91
N THR A 121 -18.40 -7.65 -40.36
CA THR A 121 -19.10 -6.58 -41.10
C THR A 121 -18.85 -5.24 -40.44
N SER A 122 -19.23 -4.12 -40.99
CA SER A 122 -19.09 -2.71 -40.62
C SER A 122 -18.38 -2.39 -39.31
N GLY A 123 -17.22 -1.74 -39.40
CA GLY A 123 -16.29 -1.46 -38.30
C GLY A 123 -16.91 -0.67 -37.14
N ILE A 124 -16.51 -1.05 -35.95
CA ILE A 124 -16.63 -0.22 -34.76
C ILE A 124 -15.47 0.79 -34.79
N LEU A 125 -15.79 2.06 -34.57
CA LEU A 125 -14.82 3.14 -34.61
C LEU A 125 -14.31 3.50 -33.20
N PRO A 126 -12.99 3.62 -33.00
CA PRO A 126 -12.43 3.91 -31.66
C PRO A 126 -12.94 5.22 -31.07
N ASN A 127 -13.05 6.28 -31.88
CA ASN A 127 -13.46 7.61 -31.44
C ASN A 127 -14.98 7.75 -31.36
N ASP A 128 -15.70 7.37 -32.45
CA ASP A 128 -17.11 7.67 -32.58
C ASP A 128 -18.02 6.69 -31.82
N ASP A 129 -17.58 5.45 -31.65
CA ASP A 129 -18.38 4.40 -31.01
C ASP A 129 -17.88 4.06 -29.61
N VAL A 130 -16.59 3.66 -29.46
CA VAL A 130 -16.06 3.24 -28.19
C VAL A 130 -15.86 4.41 -27.21
N ASN A 131 -15.47 5.59 -27.72
CA ASN A 131 -15.26 6.80 -26.91
C ASN A 131 -16.50 7.72 -26.88
N GLN A 132 -17.65 7.29 -27.35
CA GLN A 132 -18.90 8.07 -27.37
C GLN A 132 -19.22 8.64 -25.98
N SER A 133 -19.56 9.95 -25.89
CA SER A 133 -19.90 10.69 -24.67
C SER A 133 -18.72 10.85 -23.68
N GLN A 134 -17.49 10.65 -24.10
CA GLN A 134 -16.30 10.60 -23.23
C GLN A 134 -15.19 11.50 -23.76
N SER A 135 -14.25 11.78 -22.87
CA SER A 135 -12.91 12.32 -23.17
C SER A 135 -11.87 11.53 -22.39
N SER A 136 -10.61 11.50 -22.84
CA SER A 136 -9.50 11.01 -22.01
C SER A 136 -9.41 11.75 -20.67
N ASN A 137 -9.90 12.99 -20.66
CA ASN A 137 -9.79 13.90 -19.52
C ASN A 137 -10.68 13.45 -18.34
N ASP A 138 -11.81 12.80 -18.60
CA ASP A 138 -12.70 12.25 -17.59
C ASP A 138 -12.59 10.72 -17.43
N THR A 139 -12.24 9.99 -18.49
CA THR A 139 -12.10 8.52 -18.43
C THR A 139 -10.87 8.11 -17.64
N PHE A 140 -9.72 8.71 -17.91
CA PHE A 140 -8.48 8.32 -17.25
C PHE A 140 -8.51 8.57 -15.73
N PRO A 141 -8.91 9.74 -15.20
CA PRO A 141 -9.03 9.92 -13.75
C PRO A 141 -10.16 9.09 -13.12
N THR A 142 -11.19 8.71 -13.88
CA THR A 142 -12.17 7.71 -13.42
C THR A 142 -11.50 6.35 -13.22
N ALA A 143 -10.71 5.89 -14.19
CA ALA A 143 -9.94 4.64 -14.04
C ALA A 143 -8.94 4.71 -12.90
N MET A 144 -8.29 5.87 -12.69
CA MET A 144 -7.39 6.08 -11.53
C MET A 144 -8.12 5.88 -10.20
N ALA A 145 -9.31 6.47 -10.04
CA ALA A 145 -10.09 6.37 -8.81
C ALA A 145 -10.57 4.92 -8.56
N VAL A 146 -11.09 4.26 -9.57
CA VAL A 146 -11.53 2.85 -9.51
C VAL A 146 -10.37 1.93 -9.11
N THR A 147 -9.24 2.07 -9.78
CA THR A 147 -8.07 1.21 -9.56
C THR A 147 -7.43 1.46 -8.18
N ALA A 148 -7.36 2.73 -7.76
CA ALA A 148 -6.83 3.07 -6.44
C ALA A 148 -7.73 2.55 -5.31
N TYR A 149 -9.04 2.68 -5.45
CA TYR A 149 -9.99 2.14 -4.47
C TYR A 149 -9.84 0.62 -4.35
N ASP A 150 -9.81 -0.09 -5.47
CA ASP A 150 -9.65 -1.54 -5.50
C ASP A 150 -8.32 -1.99 -4.87
N ALA A 151 -7.21 -1.30 -5.19
CA ALA A 151 -5.90 -1.59 -4.61
C ALA A 151 -5.87 -1.40 -3.08
N ILE A 152 -6.49 -0.34 -2.56
CA ILE A 152 -6.62 -0.14 -1.11
C ILE A 152 -7.56 -1.18 -0.49
N HIS A 153 -8.66 -1.50 -1.15
CA HIS A 153 -9.58 -2.55 -0.68
C HIS A 153 -8.88 -3.91 -0.53
N GLN A 154 -7.90 -4.22 -1.39
CA GLN A 154 -7.07 -5.42 -1.29
C GLN A 154 -6.00 -5.31 -0.19
N LEU A 155 -5.45 -4.12 0.07
CA LEU A 155 -4.46 -3.90 1.12
C LEU A 155 -5.05 -4.04 2.53
N VAL A 156 -6.27 -3.54 2.75
CA VAL A 156 -6.97 -3.52 4.06
C VAL A 156 -6.96 -4.88 4.77
N PRO A 157 -7.42 -5.99 4.16
CA PRO A 157 -7.42 -7.29 4.83
C PRO A 157 -6.02 -7.83 5.12
N VAL A 158 -5.01 -7.44 4.36
CA VAL A 158 -3.62 -7.85 4.60
C VAL A 158 -3.05 -7.16 5.84
N VAL A 159 -3.34 -5.87 6.02
CA VAL A 159 -2.97 -5.12 7.24
C VAL A 159 -3.73 -5.68 8.44
N GLN A 160 -5.04 -5.93 8.30
CA GLN A 160 -5.85 -6.51 9.38
C GLN A 160 -5.29 -7.84 9.85
N ARG A 161 -4.87 -8.70 8.93
CA ARG A 161 -4.26 -9.99 9.27
C ARG A 161 -2.96 -9.85 10.05
N LEU A 162 -2.11 -8.86 9.73
CA LEU A 162 -0.92 -8.56 10.53
C LEU A 162 -1.30 -8.10 11.94
N ILE A 163 -2.31 -7.25 12.07
CA ILE A 163 -2.84 -6.80 13.36
C ILE A 163 -3.29 -8.01 14.19
N ASP A 164 -4.06 -8.91 13.59
CA ASP A 164 -4.59 -10.10 14.29
C ASP A 164 -3.46 -11.02 14.77
N GLU A 165 -2.43 -11.24 13.94
CA GLU A 165 -1.27 -12.07 14.29
C GLU A 165 -0.43 -11.43 15.41
N LEU A 166 -0.24 -10.11 15.38
CA LEU A 166 0.43 -9.37 16.44
C LEU A 166 -0.40 -9.37 17.74
N ALA A 167 -1.72 -9.25 17.65
CA ALA A 167 -2.60 -9.33 18.81
C ALA A 167 -2.53 -10.72 19.49
N GLN A 168 -2.36 -11.78 18.72
CA GLN A 168 -2.09 -13.10 19.28
C GLN A 168 -0.74 -13.14 20.02
N LYS A 169 0.33 -12.57 19.45
CA LYS A 169 1.63 -12.46 20.14
C LYS A 169 1.55 -11.59 21.39
N GLN A 170 0.78 -10.51 21.36
CA GLN A 170 0.49 -9.70 22.54
C GLN A 170 -0.11 -10.54 23.66
N ALA A 171 -1.11 -11.36 23.36
CA ALA A 171 -1.79 -12.21 24.34
C ALA A 171 -0.86 -13.30 24.88
N ASP A 172 -0.15 -14.01 24.00
CA ASP A 172 0.74 -15.11 24.34
C ASP A 172 1.88 -14.67 25.30
N TYR A 173 2.36 -13.43 25.13
CA TYR A 173 3.51 -12.89 25.86
C TYR A 173 3.17 -11.75 26.82
N TRP A 174 1.87 -11.63 27.20
CA TRP A 174 1.38 -10.52 28.04
C TRP A 174 2.13 -10.36 29.36
N ARG A 175 2.62 -11.44 29.94
CA ARG A 175 3.33 -11.42 31.23
C ARG A 175 4.83 -11.71 31.11
N VAL A 176 5.40 -11.74 29.93
CA VAL A 176 6.82 -11.99 29.72
C VAL A 176 7.59 -10.69 29.88
N VAL A 177 8.26 -10.55 31.03
CA VAL A 177 9.03 -9.35 31.38
C VAL A 177 10.30 -9.25 30.56
N LYS A 178 10.60 -8.04 30.10
CA LYS A 178 11.84 -7.66 29.44
C LYS A 178 12.29 -6.27 29.90
N ILE A 179 13.55 -5.92 29.59
CA ILE A 179 14.04 -4.56 29.82
C ILE A 179 13.44 -3.62 28.77
N GLY A 180 12.93 -2.46 29.21
CA GLY A 180 12.55 -1.37 28.33
C GLY A 180 13.79 -0.62 27.83
N ARG A 181 13.68 0.01 26.66
CA ARG A 181 14.74 0.86 26.12
C ARG A 181 14.18 2.17 25.60
N THR A 182 14.80 3.26 26.03
CA THR A 182 14.61 4.60 25.47
C THR A 182 15.99 5.14 25.06
N HIS A 183 16.09 5.79 23.90
CA HIS A 183 17.39 6.22 23.33
C HIS A 183 18.36 5.04 23.08
N LEU A 184 17.86 3.82 22.92
CA LEU A 184 18.63 2.55 22.92
C LEU A 184 19.40 2.27 24.23
N GLN A 185 19.09 3.00 25.30
CA GLN A 185 19.63 2.77 26.63
C GLN A 185 18.62 2.03 27.51
N ASP A 186 19.10 1.32 28.51
CA ASP A 186 18.25 0.61 29.46
C ASP A 186 17.27 1.57 30.15
N ALA A 187 16.03 1.14 30.25
CA ALA A 187 14.97 1.82 30.96
C ALA A 187 14.29 0.86 31.95
N THR A 188 13.18 1.27 32.53
CA THR A 188 12.41 0.41 33.42
C THR A 188 11.81 -0.79 32.69
N PRO A 189 11.55 -1.90 33.38
CA PRO A 189 10.93 -3.07 32.79
C PRO A 189 9.53 -2.80 32.21
N LEU A 190 9.20 -3.52 31.14
CA LEU A 190 7.85 -3.71 30.62
C LEU A 190 7.69 -5.18 30.25
N THR A 191 6.52 -5.59 29.80
CA THR A 191 6.35 -6.92 29.21
C THR A 191 6.45 -6.87 27.68
N PHE A 192 6.84 -7.98 27.05
CA PHE A 192 6.85 -8.05 25.60
C PHE A 192 5.42 -7.90 25.02
N GLY A 193 4.41 -8.41 25.72
CA GLY A 193 3.03 -8.17 25.34
C GLY A 193 2.64 -6.68 25.35
N GLN A 194 3.10 -5.90 26.33
CA GLN A 194 2.91 -4.44 26.35
C GLN A 194 3.63 -3.75 25.18
N GLU A 195 4.83 -4.16 24.82
CA GLU A 195 5.55 -3.64 23.65
C GLU A 195 4.78 -3.93 22.35
N VAL A 196 4.33 -5.17 22.17
CA VAL A 196 3.52 -5.56 20.99
C VAL A 196 2.17 -4.83 20.97
N SER A 197 1.56 -4.53 22.11
CA SER A 197 0.30 -3.76 22.17
C SER A 197 0.45 -2.37 21.53
N GLY A 198 1.63 -1.76 21.66
CA GLY A 198 1.96 -0.52 20.96
C GLY A 198 1.95 -0.69 19.45
N TRP A 199 2.53 -1.78 18.93
CA TRP A 199 2.54 -2.07 17.49
C TRP A 199 1.13 -2.35 16.95
N VAL A 200 0.32 -3.12 17.69
CA VAL A 200 -1.09 -3.37 17.36
C VAL A 200 -1.88 -2.06 17.29
N SER A 201 -1.68 -1.17 18.25
CA SER A 201 -2.36 0.13 18.29
C SER A 201 -1.97 1.03 17.12
N MET A 202 -0.67 1.13 16.76
CA MET A 202 -0.19 1.88 15.60
C MET A 202 -0.93 1.43 14.33
N LEU A 203 -0.84 0.14 14.00
CA LEU A 203 -1.44 -0.40 12.77
C LEU A 203 -2.98 -0.31 12.76
N THR A 204 -3.63 -0.44 13.92
CA THR A 204 -5.08 -0.27 14.04
C THR A 204 -5.50 1.15 13.69
N HIS A 205 -4.79 2.17 14.18
CA HIS A 205 -5.09 3.56 13.85
C HIS A 205 -4.79 3.87 12.38
N ASP A 206 -3.68 3.36 11.83
CA ASP A 206 -3.37 3.52 10.41
C ASP A 206 -4.47 2.94 9.52
N LEU A 207 -4.97 1.75 9.85
CA LEU A 207 -6.06 1.12 9.13
C LEU A 207 -7.34 1.96 9.20
N GLN A 208 -7.66 2.52 10.37
CA GLN A 208 -8.79 3.43 10.54
C GLN A 208 -8.63 4.71 9.70
N TYR A 209 -7.44 5.30 9.64
CA TYR A 209 -7.17 6.47 8.79
C TYR A 209 -7.40 6.12 7.31
N ILE A 210 -6.82 5.02 6.82
CA ILE A 210 -7.02 4.57 5.45
C ILE A 210 -8.52 4.37 5.16
N GLN A 211 -9.23 3.62 5.99
CA GLN A 211 -10.66 3.34 5.80
C GLN A 211 -11.52 4.60 5.81
N SER A 212 -11.19 5.58 6.67
CA SER A 212 -11.93 6.85 6.74
C SER A 212 -11.77 7.72 5.48
N LEU A 213 -10.65 7.56 4.76
CA LEU A 213 -10.32 8.34 3.56
C LEU A 213 -10.72 7.66 2.25
N MET A 214 -10.88 6.33 2.25
CA MET A 214 -11.30 5.56 1.06
C MET A 214 -12.53 6.12 0.34
N PRO A 215 -13.58 6.63 1.04
CA PRO A 215 -14.75 7.19 0.37
C PRO A 215 -14.45 8.34 -0.59
N THR A 216 -13.33 9.04 -0.42
CA THR A 216 -12.91 10.12 -1.34
C THR A 216 -12.62 9.63 -2.76
N LEU A 217 -12.37 8.33 -2.95
CA LEU A 217 -12.10 7.67 -4.24
C LEU A 217 -13.38 7.13 -4.90
N LEU A 218 -14.52 7.14 -4.22
CA LEU A 218 -15.78 6.58 -4.75
C LEU A 218 -16.50 7.51 -5.73
N GLU A 219 -16.19 8.81 -5.71
CA GLU A 219 -16.79 9.79 -6.60
C GLU A 219 -16.02 9.90 -7.90
N LEU A 220 -16.65 9.51 -9.03
CA LEU A 220 -16.02 9.39 -10.33
C LEU A 220 -16.24 10.64 -11.21
N PRO A 221 -15.17 11.20 -11.83
CA PRO A 221 -15.28 12.38 -12.68
C PRO A 221 -15.89 12.13 -14.06
N ILE A 222 -16.19 10.89 -14.41
CA ILE A 222 -16.83 10.53 -15.70
C ILE A 222 -18.05 11.41 -16.01
N GLY A 223 -18.21 11.76 -17.27
CA GLY A 223 -19.26 12.67 -17.75
C GLY A 223 -18.86 14.14 -17.70
N GLY A 224 -17.64 14.49 -17.23
CA GLY A 224 -17.09 15.84 -17.34
C GLY A 224 -16.61 16.18 -18.76
N THR A 225 -16.32 15.17 -19.54
CA THR A 225 -15.76 15.26 -20.90
C THR A 225 -14.48 16.10 -20.97
N ALA A 226 -14.39 17.05 -21.90
CA ALA A 226 -13.15 17.75 -22.19
C ALA A 226 -12.63 18.65 -21.06
N VAL A 227 -13.53 19.42 -20.42
CA VAL A 227 -13.16 20.46 -19.43
C VAL A 227 -14.01 20.46 -18.17
N GLY A 228 -15.00 19.55 -18.06
CA GLY A 228 -15.90 19.46 -16.90
C GLY A 228 -17.34 19.86 -17.19
N THR A 229 -17.64 20.41 -18.38
CA THR A 229 -18.99 20.87 -18.76
C THR A 229 -19.92 19.77 -19.23
N GLY A 230 -19.40 18.57 -19.52
CA GLY A 230 -20.21 17.46 -20.05
C GLY A 230 -20.59 17.63 -21.52
N LEU A 231 -19.84 18.41 -22.29
CA LEU A 231 -20.11 18.63 -23.71
C LEU A 231 -20.20 17.28 -24.45
N ASN A 232 -21.28 17.10 -25.24
CA ASN A 232 -21.60 15.90 -26.03
C ASN A 232 -21.91 14.62 -25.21
N ALA A 233 -22.02 14.68 -23.90
CA ALA A 233 -22.52 13.59 -23.07
C ALA A 233 -24.05 13.71 -22.91
N ALA A 234 -24.78 12.61 -23.04
CA ALA A 234 -26.21 12.60 -22.80
C ALA A 234 -26.53 12.88 -21.30
N PRO A 235 -27.65 13.57 -21.02
CA PRO A 235 -28.12 13.70 -19.64
C PRO A 235 -28.25 12.35 -18.94
N GLY A 236 -27.71 12.22 -17.74
CA GLY A 236 -27.71 10.95 -16.99
C GLY A 236 -26.53 10.01 -17.28
N PHE A 237 -25.69 10.27 -18.28
CA PHE A 237 -24.57 9.41 -18.67
C PHE A 237 -23.64 9.09 -17.49
N ALA A 238 -23.21 10.11 -16.72
CA ALA A 238 -22.29 9.94 -15.59
C ALA A 238 -22.86 8.99 -14.52
N VAL A 239 -24.14 9.14 -14.19
CA VAL A 239 -24.84 8.31 -13.20
C VAL A 239 -24.97 6.87 -13.71
N ALA A 240 -25.38 6.70 -14.98
CA ALA A 240 -25.51 5.38 -15.59
C ALA A 240 -24.17 4.61 -15.61
N VAL A 241 -23.06 5.28 -15.98
CA VAL A 241 -21.71 4.68 -15.95
C VAL A 241 -21.30 4.30 -14.53
N ALA A 242 -21.49 5.20 -13.55
CA ALA A 242 -21.17 4.89 -12.17
C ALA A 242 -21.95 3.68 -11.63
N THR A 243 -23.24 3.58 -11.97
CA THR A 243 -24.08 2.42 -11.62
C THR A 243 -23.55 1.12 -12.24
N GLN A 244 -23.14 1.15 -13.50
CA GLN A 244 -22.55 -0.04 -14.16
C GLN A 244 -21.21 -0.44 -13.53
N LEU A 245 -20.36 0.53 -13.14
CA LEU A 245 -19.11 0.25 -12.42
C LEU A 245 -19.38 -0.28 -11.02
N GLN A 246 -20.39 0.22 -10.33
CA GLN A 246 -20.84 -0.32 -9.05
C GLN A 246 -21.23 -1.81 -9.18
N GLN A 247 -21.96 -2.17 -10.23
CA GLN A 247 -22.33 -3.56 -10.48
C GLN A 247 -21.12 -4.46 -10.79
N ALA A 248 -20.15 -3.92 -11.55
CA ALA A 248 -18.97 -4.68 -11.96
C ALA A 248 -17.98 -4.95 -10.81
N TYR A 249 -17.81 -3.98 -9.90
CA TYR A 249 -16.82 -4.06 -8.81
C TYR A 249 -17.43 -4.40 -7.44
N GLY A 250 -18.74 -4.21 -7.26
CA GLY A 250 -19.39 -4.34 -5.95
C GLY A 250 -19.12 -3.17 -5.01
N TYR A 251 -18.52 -2.08 -5.48
CA TYR A 251 -18.20 -0.88 -4.68
C TYR A 251 -19.22 0.24 -4.95
N PRO A 252 -19.57 1.08 -3.97
CA PRO A 252 -20.62 2.10 -4.11
C PRO A 252 -20.15 3.35 -4.86
N PHE A 253 -19.67 3.20 -6.09
CA PHE A 253 -19.24 4.29 -6.93
C PHE A 253 -20.39 5.22 -7.29
N THR A 254 -20.12 6.53 -7.29
CA THR A 254 -21.08 7.58 -7.64
C THR A 254 -20.47 8.57 -8.62
N ALA A 255 -21.33 9.32 -9.32
CA ALA A 255 -20.87 10.39 -10.18
C ALA A 255 -20.50 11.63 -9.35
N LYS A 256 -19.27 12.12 -9.51
CA LYS A 256 -18.79 13.32 -8.80
C LYS A 256 -19.64 14.55 -9.19
N THR A 257 -20.10 15.30 -8.20
CA THR A 257 -20.94 16.48 -8.43
C THR A 257 -20.19 17.58 -9.19
N ASN A 258 -18.98 17.90 -8.76
CA ASN A 258 -18.13 18.88 -9.43
C ASN A 258 -17.12 18.19 -10.34
N LYS A 259 -17.39 18.22 -11.66
CA LYS A 259 -16.52 17.61 -12.67
C LYS A 259 -15.22 18.39 -12.89
N PHE A 260 -15.23 19.71 -12.74
CA PHE A 260 -14.04 20.54 -12.85
C PHE A 260 -12.99 20.14 -11.80
N PHE A 261 -13.42 19.96 -10.55
CA PHE A 261 -12.57 19.43 -9.50
C PHE A 261 -12.02 18.04 -9.87
N GLY A 262 -12.86 17.16 -10.39
CA GLY A 262 -12.47 15.78 -10.73
C GLY A 262 -11.47 15.66 -11.88
N LEU A 263 -11.39 16.64 -12.79
CA LEU A 263 -10.46 16.64 -13.91
C LEU A 263 -9.11 17.28 -13.54
N ALA A 264 -9.15 18.35 -12.74
CA ALA A 264 -7.98 19.18 -12.45
C ALA A 264 -7.25 18.83 -11.16
N ALA A 265 -7.93 18.21 -10.18
CA ALA A 265 -7.36 17.91 -8.88
C ALA A 265 -7.42 16.40 -8.56
N HIS A 266 -6.35 15.91 -7.95
CA HIS A 266 -6.22 14.50 -7.52
C HIS A 266 -5.98 14.39 -6.01
N SER A 267 -6.54 15.32 -5.22
CA SER A 267 -6.37 15.38 -3.76
C SER A 267 -6.89 14.13 -3.04
N GLY A 268 -7.94 13.46 -3.56
CA GLY A 268 -8.40 12.18 -3.02
C GLY A 268 -7.30 11.10 -3.06
N LEU A 269 -6.60 10.97 -4.18
CA LEU A 269 -5.47 10.04 -4.31
C LEU A 269 -4.31 10.43 -3.37
N THR A 270 -4.01 11.73 -3.28
CA THR A 270 -2.91 12.23 -2.44
C THR A 270 -3.17 11.98 -0.95
N VAL A 271 -4.38 12.27 -0.47
CA VAL A 271 -4.69 12.10 0.96
C VAL A 271 -4.76 10.63 1.37
N VAL A 272 -5.29 9.76 0.51
CA VAL A 272 -5.29 8.31 0.76
C VAL A 272 -3.86 7.77 0.77
N HIS A 273 -3.02 8.18 -0.19
CA HIS A 273 -1.62 7.76 -0.20
C HIS A 273 -0.83 8.32 1.00
N GLY A 274 -1.17 9.50 1.49
CA GLY A 274 -0.64 10.04 2.74
C GLY A 274 -0.89 9.15 3.95
N ALA A 275 -2.08 8.53 4.04
CA ALA A 275 -2.37 7.52 5.06
C ALA A 275 -1.58 6.21 4.81
N VAL A 276 -1.43 5.77 3.57
CA VAL A 276 -0.58 4.62 3.21
C VAL A 276 0.89 4.88 3.58
N LYS A 277 1.39 6.11 3.42
CA LYS A 277 2.72 6.51 3.87
C LYS A 277 2.84 6.45 5.40
N THR A 278 1.81 6.85 6.16
CA THR A 278 1.80 6.75 7.62
C THR A 278 1.93 5.30 8.05
N LEU A 279 1.13 4.41 7.48
CA LEU A 279 1.26 2.96 7.67
C LEU A 279 2.68 2.46 7.34
N ALA A 280 3.28 2.92 6.25
CA ALA A 280 4.65 2.54 5.89
C ALA A 280 5.67 2.99 6.96
N GLY A 281 5.47 4.15 7.58
CA GLY A 281 6.30 4.65 8.68
C GLY A 281 6.25 3.76 9.90
N ASP A 282 5.06 3.37 10.33
CA ASP A 282 4.88 2.50 11.50
C ASP A 282 5.35 1.07 11.23
N LEU A 283 5.13 0.54 10.03
CA LEU A 283 5.71 -0.73 9.61
C LEU A 283 7.24 -0.72 9.61
N LEU A 284 7.87 0.37 9.18
CA LEU A 284 9.32 0.55 9.22
C LEU A 284 9.84 0.50 10.66
N LYS A 285 9.16 1.17 11.59
CA LYS A 285 9.49 1.16 13.02
C LYS A 285 9.36 -0.25 13.60
N ILE A 286 8.25 -0.92 13.38
CA ILE A 286 7.98 -2.28 13.88
C ILE A 286 9.02 -3.27 13.34
N ALA A 287 9.30 -3.25 12.04
CA ALA A 287 10.27 -4.12 11.42
C ALA A 287 11.69 -3.89 11.98
N ASN A 288 12.07 -2.64 12.26
CA ASN A 288 13.36 -2.32 12.88
C ASN A 288 13.43 -2.79 14.34
N ASP A 289 12.37 -2.63 15.13
CA ASP A 289 12.34 -3.16 16.49
C ASP A 289 12.54 -4.68 16.49
N VAL A 290 11.82 -5.40 15.63
CA VAL A 290 12.00 -6.85 15.49
C VAL A 290 13.44 -7.21 15.10
N ARG A 291 14.06 -6.46 14.18
CA ARG A 291 15.48 -6.68 13.78
C ARG A 291 16.45 -6.46 14.94
N PHE A 292 16.26 -5.40 15.74
CA PHE A 292 17.09 -5.14 16.90
C PHE A 292 16.92 -6.22 17.97
N LEU A 293 15.67 -6.55 18.33
CA LEU A 293 15.37 -7.54 19.36
C LEU A 293 15.85 -8.94 18.99
N ALA A 294 15.84 -9.29 17.69
CA ALA A 294 16.34 -10.57 17.18
C ALA A 294 17.85 -10.56 16.88
N SER A 295 18.55 -9.44 17.09
CA SER A 295 19.96 -9.30 16.71
C SER A 295 20.87 -10.27 17.45
N GLY A 296 21.89 -10.76 16.78
CA GLY A 296 22.88 -11.68 17.33
C GLY A 296 22.79 -13.09 16.73
N PRO A 297 22.22 -14.10 17.40
CA PRO A 297 21.57 -14.08 18.72
C PRO A 297 22.52 -14.06 19.93
N ARG A 298 23.82 -14.37 19.75
CA ARG A 298 24.77 -14.47 20.89
C ARG A 298 25.47 -13.16 21.21
N ALA A 299 25.83 -12.37 20.20
CA ALA A 299 26.58 -11.11 20.32
C ALA A 299 25.69 -9.87 20.12
N GLY A 300 24.38 -10.01 20.22
CA GLY A 300 23.39 -8.94 20.16
C GLY A 300 22.36 -9.06 21.25
N TYR A 301 21.17 -8.46 21.05
CA TYR A 301 20.11 -8.51 22.05
C TYR A 301 19.58 -9.94 22.26
N GLY A 302 19.28 -10.65 21.19
CA GLY A 302 18.87 -12.06 21.25
C GLY A 302 17.59 -12.31 22.05
N GLU A 303 16.72 -11.30 22.15
CA GLU A 303 15.45 -11.39 22.89
C GLU A 303 14.37 -12.12 22.10
N LEU A 304 14.43 -12.06 20.75
CA LEU A 304 13.50 -12.74 19.85
C LEU A 304 14.21 -13.82 19.03
N ASN A 305 13.50 -14.92 18.78
CA ASN A 305 13.89 -15.91 17.80
C ASN A 305 13.01 -15.75 16.56
N ILE A 306 13.63 -15.71 15.39
CA ILE A 306 12.97 -15.58 14.10
C ILE A 306 13.09 -16.86 13.27
N PRO A 307 12.11 -17.19 12.42
CA PRO A 307 12.19 -18.34 11.52
C PRO A 307 13.40 -18.27 10.57
N ALA A 308 14.02 -19.42 10.32
CA ALA A 308 15.05 -19.57 9.30
C ALA A 308 14.38 -19.89 7.95
N ASN A 309 14.17 -18.88 7.13
CA ASN A 309 13.49 -19.03 5.83
C ASN A 309 14.46 -19.45 4.71
N GLU A 310 15.71 -18.96 4.77
CA GLU A 310 16.76 -19.27 3.80
C GLU A 310 18.16 -19.12 4.44
N PRO A 311 19.23 -19.70 3.83
CA PRO A 311 20.60 -19.47 4.27
C PRO A 311 20.97 -17.97 4.24
N GLY A 312 21.40 -17.43 5.36
CA GLY A 312 21.65 -15.99 5.52
C GLY A 312 23.04 -15.52 5.05
N SER A 313 23.91 -16.42 4.59
CA SER A 313 25.28 -16.06 4.17
C SER A 313 25.86 -17.08 3.20
N SER A 314 26.62 -16.60 2.23
CA SER A 314 27.38 -17.45 1.30
C SER A 314 28.64 -18.06 1.89
N ILE A 315 29.13 -17.53 3.03
CA ILE A 315 30.42 -17.94 3.64
C ILE A 315 30.32 -18.27 5.14
N MET A 316 29.17 -18.00 5.80
CA MET A 316 28.97 -18.27 7.24
C MET A 316 27.83 -19.29 7.40
N PRO A 317 28.13 -20.60 7.47
CA PRO A 317 27.10 -21.63 7.61
C PRO A 317 26.27 -21.44 8.90
N GLY A 318 24.96 -21.61 8.77
CA GLY A 318 24.03 -21.47 9.90
C GLY A 318 23.62 -20.05 10.27
N LYS A 319 24.10 -19.01 9.56
CA LYS A 319 23.65 -17.64 9.77
C LYS A 319 22.21 -17.48 9.27
N VAL A 320 21.35 -16.90 10.11
CA VAL A 320 19.97 -16.53 9.81
C VAL A 320 19.84 -15.02 9.86
N ASN A 321 19.21 -14.42 8.83
CA ASN A 321 18.97 -12.99 8.75
C ASN A 321 17.47 -12.68 8.85
N PRO A 322 17.07 -11.49 9.33
CA PRO A 322 15.66 -11.06 9.40
C PRO A 322 15.16 -10.55 8.04
N THR A 323 15.27 -11.37 7.00
CA THR A 323 15.09 -10.97 5.59
C THR A 323 13.71 -10.43 5.28
N GLN A 324 12.66 -10.96 5.92
CA GLN A 324 11.29 -10.46 5.73
C GLN A 324 11.13 -9.04 6.33
N ALA A 325 11.77 -8.76 7.45
CA ALA A 325 11.81 -7.41 8.01
C ALA A 325 12.62 -6.45 7.12
N GLU A 326 13.72 -6.92 6.52
CA GLU A 326 14.51 -6.12 5.58
C GLU A 326 13.71 -5.79 4.32
N ALA A 327 12.99 -6.75 3.74
CA ALA A 327 12.12 -6.53 2.60
C ALA A 327 11.02 -5.49 2.92
N LEU A 328 10.39 -5.59 4.09
CA LEU A 328 9.36 -4.64 4.53
C LEU A 328 9.94 -3.23 4.72
N THR A 329 11.13 -3.08 5.31
CA THR A 329 11.78 -1.77 5.47
C THR A 329 12.14 -1.12 4.13
N MET A 330 12.58 -1.90 3.14
CA MET A 330 12.84 -1.41 1.79
C MET A 330 11.55 -0.94 1.10
N ALA A 331 10.47 -1.72 1.19
CA ALA A 331 9.17 -1.34 0.64
C ALA A 331 8.64 -0.05 1.30
N ALA A 332 8.68 0.04 2.63
CA ALA A 332 8.27 1.22 3.38
C ALA A 332 9.05 2.48 2.95
N THR A 333 10.37 2.37 2.80
CA THR A 333 11.22 3.45 2.31
C THR A 333 10.81 3.90 0.91
N ARG A 334 10.52 2.95 0.00
CA ARG A 334 10.06 3.26 -1.36
C ARG A 334 8.72 3.99 -1.36
N VAL A 335 7.77 3.55 -0.53
CA VAL A 335 6.45 4.17 -0.38
C VAL A 335 6.56 5.62 0.10
N MET A 336 7.45 5.91 1.05
CA MET A 336 7.71 7.28 1.49
C MET A 336 8.21 8.17 0.34
N GLY A 337 9.12 7.67 -0.49
CA GLY A 337 9.58 8.37 -1.70
C GLY A 337 8.47 8.56 -2.73
N ASN A 338 7.61 7.56 -2.90
CA ASN A 338 6.47 7.61 -3.80
C ASN A 338 5.44 8.68 -3.39
N ASP A 339 5.24 8.90 -2.10
CA ASP A 339 4.34 9.94 -1.59
C ASP A 339 4.78 11.34 -2.03
N VAL A 340 6.08 11.61 -2.03
CA VAL A 340 6.64 12.87 -2.56
C VAL A 340 6.31 13.01 -4.04
N THR A 341 6.49 11.97 -4.83
CA THR A 341 6.17 11.98 -6.27
C THR A 341 4.69 12.26 -6.50
N ILE A 342 3.80 11.57 -5.78
CA ILE A 342 2.34 11.75 -5.92
C ILE A 342 1.93 13.17 -5.51
N SER A 343 2.43 13.66 -4.37
CA SER A 343 2.10 15.00 -3.85
C SER A 343 2.54 16.10 -4.80
N LEU A 344 3.77 16.03 -5.34
CA LEU A 344 4.27 16.98 -6.32
C LEU A 344 3.48 16.92 -7.63
N ALA A 345 3.24 15.70 -8.15
CA ALA A 345 2.49 15.52 -9.37
C ALA A 345 1.03 15.99 -9.25
N ALA A 346 0.39 15.74 -8.12
CA ALA A 346 -0.99 16.19 -7.87
C ALA A 346 -1.10 17.71 -7.68
N SER A 347 -0.03 18.37 -7.19
CA SER A 347 0.01 19.83 -7.05
C SER A 347 0.19 20.59 -8.38
N GLN A 348 0.56 19.87 -9.44
CA GLN A 348 0.71 20.43 -10.78
C GLN A 348 -0.63 20.46 -11.51
N GLY A 349 -0.67 21.18 -12.58
CA GLY A 349 -1.87 21.34 -13.40
C GLY A 349 -2.18 22.80 -13.62
N ASN A 350 -2.77 23.08 -14.75
CA ASN A 350 -3.12 24.42 -15.17
C ASN A 350 -4.59 24.40 -15.60
N PHE A 351 -5.37 25.32 -15.04
CA PHE A 351 -6.79 25.49 -15.36
C PHE A 351 -7.60 24.21 -15.15
N GLU A 352 -8.19 23.63 -16.16
CA GLU A 352 -9.18 22.55 -16.07
C GLU A 352 -8.53 21.15 -16.10
N MET A 353 -7.17 21.04 -16.09
CA MET A 353 -6.53 19.74 -16.18
C MET A 353 -5.21 19.62 -15.45
N ASN A 354 -5.04 18.51 -14.76
CA ASN A 354 -3.73 18.02 -14.33
C ASN A 354 -3.17 17.04 -15.40
N VAL A 355 -1.92 17.27 -15.82
CA VAL A 355 -1.23 16.46 -16.86
C VAL A 355 -0.14 15.56 -16.29
N TYR A 356 -0.30 15.06 -15.06
CA TYR A 356 0.59 14.11 -14.39
C TYR A 356 -0.12 12.80 -14.00
N LYS A 357 -1.30 12.56 -14.54
CA LYS A 357 -2.17 11.43 -14.19
C LYS A 357 -1.50 10.06 -14.29
N PRO A 358 -0.77 9.73 -15.38
CA PRO A 358 -0.13 8.43 -15.51
C PRO A 358 0.88 8.12 -14.41
N VAL A 359 1.73 9.09 -14.05
CA VAL A 359 2.74 8.89 -12.98
C VAL A 359 2.07 8.80 -11.61
N ILE A 360 1.01 9.57 -11.35
CA ILE A 360 0.27 9.50 -10.08
C ILE A 360 -0.25 8.08 -9.84
N ILE A 361 -0.99 7.53 -10.80
CA ILE A 361 -1.60 6.21 -10.60
C ILE A 361 -0.58 5.07 -10.59
N ALA A 362 0.42 5.11 -11.46
CA ALA A 362 1.45 4.08 -11.49
C ALA A 362 2.23 4.03 -10.16
N THR A 363 2.59 5.18 -9.61
CA THR A 363 3.31 5.31 -8.34
C THR A 363 2.42 4.89 -7.16
N PHE A 364 1.12 5.22 -7.19
CA PHE A 364 0.15 4.78 -6.20
C PHE A 364 0.05 3.24 -6.15
N LEU A 365 -0.09 2.62 -7.31
CA LEU A 365 -0.19 1.16 -7.43
C LEU A 365 1.11 0.44 -7.06
N GLU A 366 2.27 1.01 -7.39
CA GLU A 366 3.55 0.50 -6.92
C GLU A 366 3.58 0.41 -5.39
N SER A 367 3.15 1.48 -4.71
CA SER A 367 3.13 1.54 -3.25
C SER A 367 2.22 0.48 -2.63
N THR A 368 0.99 0.36 -3.11
CA THR A 368 0.03 -0.62 -2.59
C THR A 368 0.47 -2.05 -2.86
N THR A 369 1.02 -2.34 -4.05
CA THR A 369 1.53 -3.67 -4.42
C THR A 369 2.72 -4.07 -3.54
N LEU A 370 3.69 -3.16 -3.34
CA LEU A 370 4.85 -3.42 -2.48
C LEU A 370 4.43 -3.71 -1.05
N LEU A 371 3.54 -2.89 -0.46
CA LEU A 371 3.08 -3.11 0.91
C LEU A 371 2.28 -4.40 1.04
N THR A 372 1.33 -4.65 0.14
CA THR A 372 0.53 -5.89 0.17
C THR A 372 1.43 -7.12 0.21
N GLY A 373 2.40 -7.22 -0.71
CA GLY A 373 3.29 -8.37 -0.79
C GLY A 373 4.24 -8.49 0.41
N THR A 374 4.84 -7.38 0.85
CA THR A 374 5.82 -7.41 1.95
C THR A 374 5.18 -7.56 3.32
N ILE A 375 4.00 -6.98 3.57
CA ILE A 375 3.24 -7.21 4.81
C ILE A 375 2.83 -8.69 4.89
N GLN A 376 2.34 -9.28 3.80
CA GLN A 376 1.98 -10.70 3.76
C GLN A 376 3.20 -11.59 4.06
N GLY A 377 4.35 -11.32 3.42
CA GLY A 377 5.59 -12.04 3.68
C GLY A 377 6.06 -11.90 5.13
N PHE A 378 6.03 -10.68 5.68
CA PHE A 378 6.39 -10.39 7.07
C PHE A 378 5.48 -11.12 8.06
N THR A 379 4.17 -11.10 7.81
CA THR A 379 3.17 -11.79 8.64
C THR A 379 3.41 -13.30 8.63
N ASP A 380 3.41 -13.92 7.44
CA ASP A 380 3.38 -15.39 7.29
C ASP A 380 4.72 -16.05 7.62
N ARG A 381 5.83 -15.40 7.26
CA ARG A 381 7.17 -15.99 7.30
C ARG A 381 8.03 -15.47 8.44
N LEU A 382 7.59 -14.41 9.16
CA LEU A 382 8.32 -13.92 10.30
C LEU A 382 7.45 -13.87 11.55
N VAL A 383 6.38 -13.05 11.60
CA VAL A 383 5.58 -12.83 12.82
C VAL A 383 4.90 -14.11 13.29
N HIS A 384 4.32 -14.90 12.38
CA HIS A 384 3.66 -16.17 12.71
C HIS A 384 4.58 -17.11 13.50
N GLY A 385 5.82 -17.28 13.04
CA GLY A 385 6.81 -18.18 13.67
C GLY A 385 7.71 -17.51 14.73
N LEU A 386 7.50 -16.21 15.02
CA LEU A 386 8.30 -15.48 16.00
C LEU A 386 8.04 -16.00 17.43
N THR A 387 9.11 -16.24 18.18
CA THR A 387 9.08 -16.61 19.60
C THR A 387 10.02 -15.75 20.42
N VAL A 388 9.81 -15.72 21.73
CA VAL A 388 10.67 -14.99 22.66
C VAL A 388 11.73 -15.89 23.29
N ASN A 389 12.91 -15.33 23.57
CA ASN A 389 13.95 -15.96 24.38
C ASN A 389 13.80 -15.46 25.83
N GLN A 390 12.95 -16.12 26.60
CA GLN A 390 12.58 -15.70 27.96
C GLN A 390 13.79 -15.63 28.90
N ASP A 391 14.74 -16.58 28.79
CA ASP A 391 15.93 -16.60 29.64
C ASP A 391 16.83 -15.40 29.32
N ARG A 392 16.98 -15.06 28.04
CA ARG A 392 17.75 -13.87 27.64
C ARG A 392 17.07 -12.59 28.11
N MET A 393 15.75 -12.46 27.96
CA MET A 393 15.00 -11.31 28.46
C MET A 393 15.19 -11.15 29.99
N ARG A 394 15.08 -12.24 30.75
CA ARG A 394 15.27 -12.25 32.21
C ARG A 394 16.67 -11.81 32.58
N ASN A 395 17.69 -12.39 31.96
CA ASN A 395 19.08 -12.05 32.24
C ASN A 395 19.37 -10.56 32.01
N LEU A 396 18.83 -9.99 30.92
CA LEU A 396 19.00 -8.55 30.63
C LEU A 396 18.33 -7.67 31.68
N VAL A 397 17.18 -8.09 32.23
CA VAL A 397 16.52 -7.39 33.34
C VAL A 397 17.35 -7.46 34.61
N ASP A 398 17.91 -8.64 34.92
CA ASP A 398 18.73 -8.86 36.13
C ASP A 398 20.09 -8.11 36.08
N GLU A 399 20.66 -7.95 34.89
CA GLU A 399 21.89 -7.18 34.64
C GLU A 399 21.64 -5.67 34.65
N SER A 400 20.45 -5.19 34.36
CA SER A 400 20.14 -3.76 34.28
C SER A 400 20.09 -3.11 35.67
N LEU A 401 20.69 -1.94 35.76
CA LEU A 401 20.62 -1.13 36.98
C LEU A 401 19.35 -0.30 37.11
N MET A 402 18.53 -0.23 36.07
CA MET A 402 17.35 0.65 36.02
C MET A 402 16.19 0.16 36.89
N THR A 403 16.22 -1.10 37.32
CA THR A 403 15.30 -1.62 38.34
C THR A 403 15.47 -0.96 39.71
N VAL A 404 16.57 -0.21 39.93
CA VAL A 404 16.80 0.62 41.11
C VAL A 404 15.66 1.60 41.39
N THR A 405 14.92 1.99 40.33
CA THR A 405 13.77 2.89 40.43
C THR A 405 12.71 2.38 41.42
N ALA A 406 12.59 1.05 41.59
CA ALA A 406 11.68 0.45 42.57
C ALA A 406 12.10 0.68 44.04
N LEU A 407 13.36 0.99 44.32
CA LEU A 407 13.84 1.30 45.66
C LEU A 407 13.52 2.74 46.07
N SER A 408 13.39 3.67 45.13
CA SER A 408 13.24 5.10 45.40
C SER A 408 12.03 5.47 46.29
N PRO A 409 10.85 4.82 46.17
CA PRO A 409 9.74 5.07 47.09
C PRO A 409 10.01 4.67 48.55
N HIS A 410 10.98 3.78 48.79
CA HIS A 410 11.25 3.19 50.09
C HIS A 410 12.47 3.84 50.82
N ILE A 411 13.54 4.14 50.07
CA ILE A 411 14.78 4.65 50.62
C ILE A 411 15.15 6.05 50.09
N GLY A 412 14.33 6.61 49.22
CA GLY A 412 14.58 7.92 48.60
C GLY A 412 15.48 7.87 47.36
N TYR A 413 15.40 8.91 46.54
CA TYR A 413 16.11 9.01 45.24
C TYR A 413 17.65 8.99 45.43
N HIS A 414 18.15 9.77 46.41
CA HIS A 414 19.61 9.87 46.65
C HIS A 414 20.24 8.54 47.02
N ALA A 415 19.65 7.82 47.97
CA ALA A 415 20.12 6.51 48.38
C ALA A 415 20.08 5.50 47.25
N SER A 416 19.01 5.51 46.46
CA SER A 416 18.89 4.67 45.26
C SER A 416 19.97 5.00 44.22
N ALA A 417 20.25 6.28 43.97
CA ALA A 417 21.32 6.71 43.07
C ALA A 417 22.70 6.25 43.53
N GLN A 418 23.00 6.30 44.85
CA GLN A 418 24.26 5.80 45.40
C GLN A 418 24.41 4.29 45.21
N ILE A 419 23.32 3.51 45.35
CA ILE A 419 23.35 2.06 45.13
C ILE A 419 23.62 1.77 43.64
N ALA A 420 22.96 2.48 42.69
CA ALA A 420 23.21 2.30 41.28
C ALA A 420 24.65 2.66 40.87
N GLN A 421 25.18 3.77 41.40
CA GLN A 421 26.58 4.18 41.17
C GLN A 421 27.58 3.15 41.73
N MET A 422 27.32 2.59 42.92
CA MET A 422 28.15 1.53 43.52
C MET A 422 28.13 0.27 42.63
N ALA A 423 26.93 -0.11 42.13
CA ALA A 423 26.79 -1.25 41.24
C ALA A 423 27.62 -1.07 39.96
N GLU A 424 27.53 0.09 39.33
CA GLU A 424 28.28 0.44 38.11
C GLU A 424 29.80 0.45 38.36
N GLN A 425 30.26 1.17 39.38
CA GLN A 425 31.69 1.34 39.66
C GLN A 425 32.38 0.03 40.06
N GLN A 426 31.67 -0.85 40.75
CA GLN A 426 32.21 -2.11 41.22
C GLN A 426 31.84 -3.32 40.39
N ASN A 427 31.14 -3.10 39.28
CA ASN A 427 30.64 -4.15 38.41
C ASN A 427 29.81 -5.22 39.16
N LEU A 428 28.90 -4.75 40.02
CA LEU A 428 28.03 -5.58 40.85
C LEU A 428 26.61 -5.62 40.20
N THR A 429 25.86 -6.68 40.49
CA THR A 429 24.41 -6.64 40.26
C THR A 429 23.77 -5.61 41.19
N LEU A 430 22.63 -5.05 40.81
CA LEU A 430 21.91 -4.10 41.65
C LEU A 430 21.59 -4.68 43.04
N ARG A 431 21.20 -5.97 43.08
CA ARG A 431 20.95 -6.68 44.34
C ARG A 431 22.18 -6.72 45.22
N ALA A 432 23.35 -7.08 44.69
CA ALA A 432 24.58 -7.14 45.46
C ALA A 432 24.97 -5.76 46.03
N ALA A 433 24.89 -4.71 45.23
CA ALA A 433 25.18 -3.34 45.67
C ALA A 433 24.18 -2.85 46.71
N ALA A 434 22.88 -3.14 46.57
CA ALA A 434 21.84 -2.79 47.54
C ALA A 434 22.13 -3.43 48.93
N LEU A 435 22.49 -4.71 48.96
CA LEU A 435 22.83 -5.39 50.19
C LEU A 435 24.13 -4.85 50.80
N GLN A 436 25.15 -4.61 49.97
CA GLN A 436 26.44 -4.06 50.43
C GLN A 436 26.31 -2.64 51.00
N SER A 437 25.36 -1.85 50.51
CA SER A 437 25.08 -0.51 51.03
C SER A 437 24.57 -0.49 52.48
N GLY A 438 24.08 -1.63 52.97
CA GLY A 438 23.46 -1.74 54.29
C GLY A 438 22.12 -1.05 54.45
N GLN A 439 21.58 -0.42 53.38
CA GLN A 439 20.31 0.32 53.41
C GLN A 439 19.08 -0.56 53.14
N VAL A 440 19.32 -1.74 52.54
CA VAL A 440 18.27 -2.66 52.13
C VAL A 440 18.63 -4.07 52.51
N THR A 441 17.77 -4.79 53.17
CA THR A 441 17.91 -6.23 53.42
C THR A 441 17.52 -7.06 52.21
N ALA A 442 17.99 -8.32 52.14
CA ALA A 442 17.65 -9.22 51.06
C ALA A 442 16.11 -9.35 50.90
N ALA A 443 15.40 -9.55 52.00
CA ALA A 443 13.95 -9.70 51.98
C ALA A 443 13.22 -8.42 51.53
N GLN A 444 13.76 -7.25 51.87
CA GLN A 444 13.24 -5.97 51.37
C GLN A 444 13.50 -5.79 49.88
N PHE A 445 14.72 -6.09 49.42
CA PHE A 445 15.08 -6.02 48.01
C PHE A 445 14.17 -6.91 47.17
N ASP A 446 14.09 -8.19 47.53
CA ASP A 446 13.32 -9.20 46.77
C ASP A 446 11.79 -8.90 46.76
N LYS A 447 11.31 -8.17 47.77
CA LYS A 447 9.94 -7.69 47.87
C LYS A 447 9.68 -6.41 47.04
N TRP A 448 10.62 -5.46 47.02
CA TRP A 448 10.42 -4.14 46.42
C TRP A 448 10.82 -4.11 44.95
N VAL A 449 11.85 -4.89 44.59
CA VAL A 449 12.33 -4.99 43.20
C VAL A 449 11.75 -6.26 42.58
N ASP A 450 10.47 -6.17 42.21
CA ASP A 450 9.75 -7.19 41.43
C ASP A 450 9.55 -6.65 40.00
N PRO A 451 10.32 -7.13 39.01
CA PRO A 451 10.23 -6.63 37.64
C PRO A 451 8.83 -6.75 37.03
N LEU A 452 8.05 -7.79 37.36
CA LEU A 452 6.68 -7.92 36.87
C LEU A 452 5.74 -6.88 37.50
N ALA A 453 5.84 -6.68 38.81
CA ALA A 453 5.05 -5.65 39.49
C ALA A 453 5.38 -4.23 38.97
N MET A 454 6.64 -3.96 38.59
CA MET A 454 7.08 -2.68 38.02
C MET A 454 6.40 -2.37 36.68
N THR A 455 5.93 -3.38 35.95
CA THR A 455 5.27 -3.18 34.63
C THR A 455 3.83 -2.69 34.74
N ASN A 456 3.22 -2.74 35.94
CA ASN A 456 1.80 -2.48 36.17
C ASN A 456 0.87 -3.30 35.28
N VAL A 457 1.29 -4.46 34.78
CA VAL A 457 0.55 -5.31 33.81
C VAL A 457 -0.83 -5.76 34.33
N ASP A 458 -1.00 -5.83 35.65
CA ASP A 458 -2.25 -6.22 36.31
C ASP A 458 -3.07 -5.01 36.81
N ARG A 459 -2.60 -3.77 36.56
CA ARG A 459 -3.30 -2.57 37.00
C ARG A 459 -4.45 -2.26 36.04
N PRO A 460 -5.70 -2.21 36.49
CA PRO A 460 -6.80 -1.74 35.67
C PRO A 460 -6.59 -0.24 35.37
N ASP A 461 -6.81 0.15 34.13
CA ASP A 461 -6.82 1.56 33.68
C ASP A 461 -8.01 2.33 34.28
#